data_aa41ee7e54ad5e5aab0dc12cbb09f023
#
_entry.id   aa41ee7e54ad5e5aab0dc12cbb09f023
#
_cell.length_a   1.000
_cell.length_b   1.000
_cell.length_c   1.000
_cell.angle_alpha   90.00
_cell.angle_beta   90.00
_cell.angle_gamma   90.00
#
_symmetry.space_group_name_H-M   'P 1'
#
loop_
_entity.id
_entity.type
_entity.pdbx_description
1 polymer ?
#
loop_
_entity_poly.entity_id
_entity_poly.type
_entity_poly.pdbx_seq_one_letter_code
_entity_poly.pdbx_strand_id
1 'polypeptide(L)'
;MGQKALLRALRNELFKNSQDECYYYLPMDAHHYFPLMDHEILKRQISRKIKPGRLQRILYKVVDSYLQGAPLGIKVSQIFGQLYLADFDRRAMRFFDVADDPDKLAYWTRKYIEGKVVTARTQDNYNELAKGPAYLTEKFHRYAREGCPHYLRFVDNVIIRHADKTFLGIVKTLAIMTLARDYHVIVNTDYNIRPTWTGIRIVGYVFYHDRILLGKRNKQDLCRHVHALWKRGFNEEEIRVRQASRFGYAKHANTIHLFKSIGMEKSLGKIIKSHRIKPPFDGMLGSQKRSFTGICKMLRNVNGGGESDTWDKKIWLEDYVIEDSKIEKTTVQVNIPDSNGSIKTVDRVTPAKVLAIRYKKIIKTITHEDEEGNVTERYEFEKAKDKDGNQTMFDAEYYSFTGSKILIDQAINDFSRDDLPAPTVIQQFAGKKGQTFFKFT
;
A
#
# COMPACT_ATOMS: atom_id res chain seq x y z
N MET A 1 -2.42 5.29 -12.81
CA MET A 1 -2.89 5.20 -11.38
C MET A 1 -3.16 6.62 -10.87
N GLY A 2 -4.26 6.88 -10.16
CA GLY A 2 -4.52 8.19 -9.54
C GLY A 2 -3.68 8.38 -8.27
N GLN A 3 -3.45 9.65 -7.84
CA GLN A 3 -2.64 9.97 -6.66
C GLN A 3 -3.06 9.18 -5.41
N LYS A 4 -4.36 9.07 -5.13
CA LYS A 4 -4.88 8.32 -3.98
C LYS A 4 -4.54 6.82 -4.07
N ALA A 5 -4.63 6.25 -5.26
CA ALA A 5 -4.30 4.85 -5.49
C ALA A 5 -2.81 4.58 -5.30
N LEU A 6 -1.94 5.50 -5.80
CA LEU A 6 -0.50 5.43 -5.54
C LEU A 6 -0.19 5.48 -4.05
N LEU A 7 -0.75 6.47 -3.32
CA LEU A 7 -0.51 6.62 -1.89
C LEU A 7 -0.94 5.36 -1.12
N ARG A 8 -2.06 4.75 -1.53
CA ARG A 8 -2.55 3.50 -0.94
C ARG A 8 -1.64 2.32 -1.27
N ALA A 9 -1.26 2.15 -2.55
CA ALA A 9 -0.39 1.07 -2.99
C ALA A 9 0.96 1.13 -2.28
N LEU A 10 1.64 2.29 -2.32
CA LEU A 10 2.94 2.45 -1.67
C LEU A 10 2.88 2.22 -0.16
N ARG A 11 1.82 2.72 0.51
CA ARG A 11 1.60 2.45 1.93
C ARG A 11 1.45 0.95 2.20
N ASN A 12 0.55 0.29 1.48
CA ASN A 12 0.26 -1.11 1.70
C ASN A 12 1.52 -1.96 1.51
N GLU A 13 2.30 -1.67 0.48
CA GLU A 13 3.54 -2.38 0.22
C GLU A 13 4.61 -2.14 1.28
N LEU A 14 4.78 -0.88 1.77
CA LEU A 14 5.76 -0.58 2.81
C LEU A 14 5.40 -1.15 4.17
N PHE A 15 4.09 -1.24 4.48
CA PHE A 15 3.65 -1.78 5.75
C PHE A 15 3.47 -3.31 5.73
N LYS A 16 3.25 -3.93 4.57
CA LYS A 16 3.14 -5.39 4.42
C LYS A 16 4.50 -6.09 4.31
N ASN A 17 5.43 -5.47 3.59
CA ASN A 17 6.71 -6.09 3.30
C ASN A 17 7.69 -5.79 4.43
N SER A 18 8.39 -6.83 4.88
CA SER A 18 9.51 -6.67 5.80
C SER A 18 10.54 -5.72 5.20
N GLN A 19 11.30 -5.03 6.04
CA GLN A 19 12.40 -4.19 5.56
C GLN A 19 13.41 -4.98 4.71
N ASP A 20 13.52 -6.27 4.96
CA ASP A 20 14.48 -7.17 4.31
C ASP A 20 14.15 -7.43 2.84
N GLU A 21 12.85 -7.45 2.45
CA GLU A 21 12.43 -7.71 1.06
C GLU A 21 12.64 -6.50 0.14
N CYS A 22 12.53 -5.27 0.69
CA CYS A 22 12.59 -4.02 -0.07
C CYS A 22 13.44 -2.97 0.63
N TYR A 23 14.66 -3.35 1.05
CA TYR A 23 15.51 -2.49 1.87
C TYR A 23 15.95 -1.20 1.16
N TYR A 24 16.12 -1.24 -0.16
CA TYR A 24 16.51 -0.07 -0.95
C TYR A 24 15.40 0.40 -1.88
N TYR A 25 15.44 1.66 -2.24
CA TYR A 25 14.61 2.22 -3.30
C TYR A 25 15.40 3.11 -4.23
N LEU A 26 15.00 3.10 -5.49
CA LEU A 26 15.46 3.96 -6.56
C LEU A 26 14.32 4.92 -6.92
N PRO A 27 14.39 6.21 -6.57
CA PRO A 27 13.52 7.22 -7.14
C PRO A 27 14.05 7.64 -8.49
N MET A 28 13.17 7.92 -9.43
CA MET A 28 13.50 8.57 -10.72
C MET A 28 12.40 9.58 -11.03
N ASP A 29 12.80 10.70 -11.60
CA ASP A 29 11.91 11.78 -12.00
C ASP A 29 12.35 12.30 -13.37
N ALA A 30 11.39 12.51 -14.27
CA ALA A 30 11.70 12.98 -15.61
C ALA A 30 11.86 14.50 -15.64
N HIS A 31 12.93 14.95 -16.31
CA HIS A 31 13.19 16.37 -16.52
C HIS A 31 12.21 16.94 -17.56
N HIS A 32 11.50 18.00 -17.20
CA HIS A 32 10.54 18.67 -18.09
C HIS A 32 9.59 17.73 -18.84
N TYR A 33 9.04 16.73 -18.15
CA TYR A 33 8.28 15.62 -18.73
C TYR A 33 7.22 16.06 -19.75
N PHE A 34 6.30 16.92 -19.35
CA PHE A 34 5.22 17.38 -20.22
C PHE A 34 5.71 18.28 -21.39
N PRO A 35 6.59 19.27 -21.16
CA PRO A 35 7.11 20.10 -22.23
C PRO A 35 7.94 19.35 -23.28
N LEU A 36 8.60 18.26 -22.90
CA LEU A 36 9.47 17.48 -23.80
C LEU A 36 8.82 16.21 -24.35
N MET A 37 7.54 16.01 -24.10
CA MET A 37 6.81 14.81 -24.55
C MET A 37 6.75 14.80 -26.09
N ASP A 38 7.21 13.72 -26.70
CA ASP A 38 7.20 13.52 -28.15
C ASP A 38 5.79 13.16 -28.64
N HIS A 39 5.29 13.91 -29.63
CA HIS A 39 3.93 13.74 -30.15
C HIS A 39 3.74 12.41 -30.86
N GLU A 40 4.73 11.94 -31.62
CA GLU A 40 4.62 10.69 -32.36
C GLU A 40 4.57 9.48 -31.44
N ILE A 41 5.41 9.52 -30.39
CA ILE A 41 5.37 8.50 -29.33
C ILE A 41 4.02 8.54 -28.63
N LEU A 42 3.51 9.71 -28.25
CA LEU A 42 2.23 9.86 -27.58
C LEU A 42 1.07 9.34 -28.45
N LYS A 43 1.01 9.75 -29.74
CA LYS A 43 0.00 9.28 -30.69
C LYS A 43 0.05 7.75 -30.86
N ARG A 44 1.25 7.17 -30.94
CA ARG A 44 1.44 5.73 -30.98
C ARG A 44 0.88 5.03 -29.73
N GLN A 45 1.08 5.59 -28.53
CA GLN A 45 0.48 5.05 -27.31
C GLN A 45 -1.05 5.21 -27.27
N ILE A 46 -1.58 6.32 -27.77
CA ILE A 46 -3.03 6.54 -27.91
C ILE A 46 -3.62 5.48 -28.85
N SER A 47 -3.02 5.26 -30.02
CA SER A 47 -3.52 4.31 -31.01
C SER A 47 -3.54 2.86 -30.54
N ARG A 48 -2.63 2.50 -29.63
CA ARG A 48 -2.62 1.17 -28.99
C ARG A 48 -3.80 0.93 -28.05
N LYS A 49 -4.44 1.99 -27.56
CA LYS A 49 -5.53 1.90 -26.56
C LYS A 49 -6.90 2.30 -27.11
N ILE A 50 -6.91 3.18 -28.08
CA ILE A 50 -8.13 3.77 -28.62
C ILE A 50 -8.21 3.41 -30.12
N LYS A 51 -9.27 2.68 -30.49
CA LYS A 51 -9.50 2.31 -31.89
C LYS A 51 -9.65 3.56 -32.78
N PRO A 52 -9.26 3.47 -34.08
CA PRO A 52 -9.45 4.55 -35.04
C PRO A 52 -10.91 5.02 -35.05
N GLY A 53 -11.11 6.34 -34.96
CA GLY A 53 -12.42 6.94 -34.92
C GLY A 53 -12.43 8.41 -34.53
N ARG A 54 -13.63 8.96 -34.25
CA ARG A 54 -13.79 10.37 -33.90
C ARG A 54 -12.98 10.76 -32.64
N LEU A 55 -12.99 9.93 -31.62
CA LEU A 55 -12.29 10.19 -30.36
C LEU A 55 -10.77 10.28 -30.58
N GLN A 56 -10.18 9.31 -31.29
CA GLN A 56 -8.75 9.31 -31.58
C GLN A 56 -8.33 10.57 -32.34
N ARG A 57 -9.11 10.98 -33.36
CA ARG A 57 -8.86 12.21 -34.12
C ARG A 57 -8.91 13.47 -33.26
N ILE A 58 -9.86 13.52 -32.30
CA ILE A 58 -9.93 14.65 -31.34
C ILE A 58 -8.69 14.68 -30.46
N LEU A 59 -8.27 13.53 -29.91
CA LEU A 59 -7.09 13.45 -29.06
C LEU A 59 -5.82 13.85 -29.81
N TYR A 60 -5.68 13.43 -31.08
CA TYR A 60 -4.54 13.86 -31.91
C TYR A 60 -4.55 15.38 -32.12
N LYS A 61 -5.70 15.98 -32.40
CA LYS A 61 -5.80 17.45 -32.52
C LYS A 61 -5.41 18.16 -31.23
N VAL A 62 -5.75 17.58 -30.05
CA VAL A 62 -5.30 18.12 -28.76
C VAL A 62 -3.80 18.00 -28.60
N VAL A 63 -3.18 16.89 -29.02
CA VAL A 63 -1.72 16.73 -29.00
C VAL A 63 -1.07 17.78 -29.93
N ASP A 64 -1.56 17.90 -31.17
CA ASP A 64 -1.01 18.79 -32.19
C ASP A 64 -1.32 20.29 -31.99
N SER A 65 -2.18 20.62 -30.99
CA SER A 65 -2.45 22.02 -30.63
C SER A 65 -1.27 22.73 -29.97
N TYR A 66 -0.25 21.98 -29.60
CA TYR A 66 1.03 22.50 -29.10
C TYR A 66 2.16 22.20 -30.11
N LEU A 67 3.13 23.07 -30.21
CA LEU A 67 4.28 22.83 -31.07
C LEU A 67 5.16 21.70 -30.57
N GLN A 68 5.26 21.55 -29.25
CA GLN A 68 6.03 20.51 -28.57
C GLN A 68 5.40 20.19 -27.20
N GLY A 69 5.45 18.93 -26.79
CA GLY A 69 4.99 18.49 -25.48
C GLY A 69 3.47 18.40 -25.38
N ALA A 70 2.99 18.35 -24.16
CA ALA A 70 1.57 18.29 -23.84
C ALA A 70 1.14 19.50 -23.00
N PRO A 71 -0.09 20.02 -23.21
CA PRO A 71 -0.58 21.18 -22.48
C PRO A 71 -0.65 20.91 -20.97
N LEU A 72 -0.16 21.86 -20.18
CA LEU A 72 -0.25 21.79 -18.72
C LEU A 72 -1.61 22.31 -18.23
N GLY A 73 -2.08 21.76 -17.11
CA GLY A 73 -3.29 22.26 -16.43
C GLY A 73 -4.61 21.67 -16.88
N ILE A 74 -4.67 20.92 -17.98
CA ILE A 74 -5.89 20.23 -18.40
C ILE A 74 -5.90 18.75 -17.99
N LYS A 75 -7.08 18.22 -17.73
CA LYS A 75 -7.24 16.84 -17.23
C LYS A 75 -6.75 15.78 -18.22
N VAL A 76 -6.87 16.05 -19.51
CA VAL A 76 -6.41 15.16 -20.59
C VAL A 76 -4.89 14.96 -20.53
N SER A 77 -4.11 16.00 -20.22
CA SER A 77 -2.66 15.89 -20.11
C SER A 77 -2.21 14.94 -19.00
N GLN A 78 -2.96 14.85 -17.91
CA GLN A 78 -2.66 13.84 -16.87
C GLN A 78 -2.84 12.40 -17.40
N ILE A 79 -3.83 12.20 -18.28
CA ILE A 79 -4.05 10.93 -18.97
C ILE A 79 -2.90 10.68 -19.95
N PHE A 80 -2.50 11.68 -20.73
CA PHE A 80 -1.37 11.59 -21.65
C PHE A 80 -0.08 11.24 -20.90
N GLY A 81 0.20 11.90 -19.76
CA GLY A 81 1.35 11.59 -18.93
C GLY A 81 1.35 10.16 -18.39
N GLN A 82 0.19 9.59 -18.07
CA GLN A 82 0.11 8.19 -17.69
C GLN A 82 0.30 7.25 -18.89
N LEU A 83 -0.28 7.59 -20.01
CA LEU A 83 -0.27 6.75 -21.21
C LEU A 83 1.10 6.69 -21.89
N TYR A 84 1.83 7.81 -21.91
CA TYR A 84 3.10 7.96 -22.58
C TYR A 84 4.13 6.89 -22.19
N LEU A 85 4.24 6.57 -20.90
CA LEU A 85 5.13 5.57 -20.35
C LEU A 85 4.45 4.23 -20.00
N ALA A 86 3.23 3.98 -20.50
CA ALA A 86 2.53 2.73 -20.18
C ALA A 86 3.23 1.46 -20.69
N ASP A 87 3.99 1.58 -21.78
CA ASP A 87 4.80 0.50 -22.31
C ASP A 87 6.10 0.32 -21.52
N PHE A 88 6.71 1.43 -21.11
CA PHE A 88 7.85 1.43 -20.22
C PHE A 88 7.53 0.70 -18.89
N ASP A 89 6.33 0.90 -18.31
CA ASP A 89 5.90 0.20 -17.09
C ASP A 89 6.00 -1.32 -17.26
N ARG A 90 5.47 -1.86 -18.37
CA ARG A 90 5.51 -3.30 -18.65
C ARG A 90 6.93 -3.82 -18.81
N ARG A 91 7.78 -3.05 -19.50
CA ARG A 91 9.19 -3.44 -19.70
C ARG A 91 9.97 -3.39 -18.39
N ALA A 92 9.73 -2.40 -17.53
CA ALA A 92 10.34 -2.32 -16.22
C ALA A 92 9.97 -3.52 -15.34
N MET A 93 8.68 -3.91 -15.34
CA MET A 93 8.22 -5.10 -14.60
C MET A 93 8.84 -6.41 -15.10
N ARG A 94 9.21 -6.49 -16.38
CA ARG A 94 9.91 -7.63 -17.01
C ARG A 94 11.44 -7.44 -17.03
N PHE A 95 11.99 -6.60 -16.22
CA PHE A 95 13.41 -6.26 -16.19
C PHE A 95 13.97 -5.90 -17.58
N PHE A 96 13.20 -5.07 -18.32
CA PHE A 96 13.58 -4.57 -19.66
C PHE A 96 13.90 -5.70 -20.66
N ASP A 97 13.21 -6.82 -20.52
CA ASP A 97 13.34 -8.01 -21.36
C ASP A 97 14.79 -8.60 -21.39
N VAL A 98 15.56 -8.37 -20.32
CA VAL A 98 16.93 -8.91 -20.20
C VAL A 98 16.92 -10.44 -20.07
N ALA A 99 15.94 -11.01 -19.36
CA ALA A 99 15.84 -12.46 -19.17
C ALA A 99 15.51 -13.21 -20.46
N ASP A 100 14.90 -12.53 -21.44
CA ASP A 100 14.48 -13.12 -22.71
C ASP A 100 15.60 -13.11 -23.78
N ASP A 101 16.77 -12.52 -23.47
CA ASP A 101 17.89 -12.34 -24.40
C ASP A 101 19.18 -12.86 -23.74
N PRO A 102 19.72 -14.01 -24.18
CA PRO A 102 20.88 -14.65 -23.57
C PRO A 102 22.14 -13.75 -23.53
N ASP A 103 22.37 -12.95 -24.57
CA ASP A 103 23.55 -12.08 -24.64
C ASP A 103 23.44 -10.93 -23.65
N LYS A 104 22.27 -10.32 -23.56
CA LYS A 104 21.98 -9.29 -22.54
C LYS A 104 22.07 -9.86 -21.14
N LEU A 105 21.51 -11.05 -20.91
CA LEU A 105 21.57 -11.71 -19.63
C LEU A 105 23.02 -11.97 -19.21
N ALA A 106 23.85 -12.53 -20.11
CA ALA A 106 25.26 -12.77 -19.85
C ALA A 106 26.03 -11.47 -19.56
N TYR A 107 25.79 -10.42 -20.34
CA TYR A 107 26.42 -9.13 -20.14
C TYR A 107 26.08 -8.53 -18.77
N TRP A 108 24.79 -8.49 -18.41
CA TRP A 108 24.35 -7.88 -17.16
C TRP A 108 24.69 -8.76 -15.95
N THR A 109 24.77 -10.08 -16.10
CA THR A 109 25.28 -11.00 -15.05
C THR A 109 26.72 -10.63 -14.68
N ARG A 110 27.59 -10.44 -15.66
CA ARG A 110 28.97 -9.99 -15.42
C ARG A 110 28.99 -8.64 -14.70
N LYS A 111 28.20 -7.65 -15.16
CA LYS A 111 28.09 -6.34 -14.52
C LYS A 111 27.55 -6.42 -13.08
N TYR A 112 26.66 -7.35 -12.80
CA TYR A 112 26.16 -7.59 -11.44
C TYR A 112 27.29 -8.12 -10.53
N ILE A 113 28.04 -9.12 -10.97
CA ILE A 113 29.16 -9.69 -10.21
C ILE A 113 30.23 -8.61 -9.95
N GLU A 114 30.65 -7.88 -10.99
CA GLU A 114 31.60 -6.76 -10.88
C GLU A 114 31.11 -5.73 -9.84
N GLY A 115 29.84 -5.34 -9.92
CA GLY A 115 29.23 -4.39 -9.01
C GLY A 115 29.18 -4.89 -7.55
N LYS A 116 28.96 -6.19 -7.32
CA LYS A 116 29.01 -6.79 -5.99
C LYS A 116 30.40 -6.70 -5.39
N VAL A 117 31.45 -6.95 -6.17
CA VAL A 117 32.85 -6.82 -5.69
C VAL A 117 33.14 -5.38 -5.27
N VAL A 118 32.78 -4.40 -6.11
CA VAL A 118 33.04 -2.97 -5.86
C VAL A 118 32.25 -2.45 -4.65
N THR A 119 31.03 -2.97 -4.41
CA THR A 119 30.15 -2.51 -3.33
C THR A 119 30.31 -3.26 -2.03
N ALA A 120 31.18 -4.24 -1.94
CA ALA A 120 31.45 -5.05 -0.75
C ALA A 120 32.11 -4.20 0.36
N ARG A 121 31.30 -3.60 1.24
CA ARG A 121 31.74 -2.77 2.37
C ARG A 121 31.23 -3.24 3.74
N THR A 122 30.40 -4.27 3.76
CA THR A 122 29.81 -4.83 4.99
C THR A 122 30.09 -6.32 5.06
N GLN A 123 30.04 -6.88 6.28
CA GLN A 123 30.26 -8.31 6.51
C GLN A 123 29.26 -9.17 5.69
N ASP A 124 28.01 -8.73 5.58
CA ASP A 124 26.99 -9.44 4.81
C ASP A 124 27.35 -9.52 3.33
N ASN A 125 27.88 -8.43 2.76
CA ASN A 125 28.33 -8.41 1.37
C ASN A 125 29.53 -9.33 1.15
N TYR A 126 30.48 -9.42 2.10
CA TYR A 126 31.59 -10.36 2.04
C TYR A 126 31.11 -11.80 2.15
N ASN A 127 30.18 -12.10 3.05
CA ASN A 127 29.56 -13.43 3.20
C ASN A 127 28.82 -13.86 1.90
N GLU A 128 28.22 -12.91 1.22
CA GLU A 128 27.56 -13.16 -0.07
C GLU A 128 28.58 -13.46 -1.18
N LEU A 129 29.65 -12.68 -1.27
CA LEU A 129 30.76 -12.90 -2.23
C LEU A 129 31.47 -14.23 -2.00
N ALA A 130 31.63 -14.64 -0.74
CA ALA A 130 32.27 -15.91 -0.38
C ALA A 130 31.54 -17.15 -0.92
N LYS A 131 30.23 -17.03 -1.29
CA LYS A 131 29.47 -18.12 -1.93
C LYS A 131 29.87 -18.36 -3.39
N GLY A 132 30.67 -17.48 -3.98
CA GLY A 132 31.29 -17.64 -5.28
C GLY A 132 30.45 -17.17 -6.48
N PRO A 133 31.06 -17.15 -7.67
CA PRO A 133 30.43 -16.62 -8.89
C PRO A 133 29.19 -17.36 -9.34
N ALA A 134 29.15 -18.68 -9.17
CA ALA A 134 28.00 -19.51 -9.56
C ALA A 134 26.73 -19.10 -8.79
N TYR A 135 26.84 -18.89 -7.46
CA TYR A 135 25.75 -18.41 -6.63
C TYR A 135 25.25 -17.04 -7.08
N LEU A 136 26.17 -16.10 -7.37
CA LEU A 136 25.82 -14.75 -7.79
C LEU A 136 25.15 -14.76 -9.17
N THR A 137 25.57 -15.63 -10.07
CA THR A 137 24.95 -15.84 -11.38
C THR A 137 23.51 -16.32 -11.24
N GLU A 138 23.27 -17.37 -10.46
CA GLU A 138 21.94 -17.91 -10.22
C GLU A 138 21.02 -16.86 -9.56
N LYS A 139 21.55 -16.16 -8.57
CA LYS A 139 20.83 -15.07 -7.89
C LYS A 139 20.40 -13.98 -8.86
N PHE A 140 21.30 -13.52 -9.73
CA PHE A 140 20.97 -12.50 -10.72
C PHE A 140 19.96 -13.01 -11.75
N HIS A 141 20.11 -14.26 -12.22
CA HIS A 141 19.16 -14.86 -13.16
C HIS A 141 17.76 -14.97 -12.56
N ARG A 142 17.66 -15.28 -11.26
CA ARG A 142 16.38 -15.25 -10.55
C ARG A 142 15.79 -13.84 -10.56
N TYR A 143 16.55 -12.82 -10.18
CA TYR A 143 16.09 -11.44 -10.20
C TYR A 143 15.68 -10.96 -11.60
N ALA A 144 16.42 -11.35 -12.63
CA ALA A 144 16.08 -11.02 -14.00
C ALA A 144 14.73 -11.61 -14.43
N ARG A 145 14.40 -12.83 -13.98
CA ARG A 145 13.11 -13.49 -14.23
C ARG A 145 11.97 -12.87 -13.40
N GLU A 146 12.22 -12.55 -12.15
CA GLU A 146 11.24 -11.89 -11.26
C GLU A 146 10.92 -10.46 -11.71
N GLY A 147 11.86 -9.79 -12.38
CA GLY A 147 11.69 -8.43 -12.86
C GLY A 147 11.75 -7.39 -11.74
N CYS A 148 10.89 -6.37 -11.83
CA CYS A 148 10.78 -5.33 -10.82
C CYS A 148 9.38 -5.38 -10.16
N PRO A 149 9.10 -6.35 -9.27
CA PRO A 149 7.77 -6.56 -8.70
C PRO A 149 7.28 -5.37 -7.87
N HIS A 150 8.21 -4.60 -7.29
CA HIS A 150 7.91 -3.42 -6.48
C HIS A 150 8.11 -2.12 -7.25
N TYR A 151 7.63 -2.09 -8.50
CA TYR A 151 7.63 -0.92 -9.37
C TYR A 151 6.36 -0.10 -9.19
N LEU A 152 6.51 1.18 -8.95
CA LEU A 152 5.40 2.13 -8.86
C LEU A 152 5.71 3.38 -9.69
N ARG A 153 4.73 3.86 -10.47
CA ARG A 153 4.85 5.12 -11.20
C ARG A 153 3.61 5.99 -11.03
N PHE A 154 3.86 7.27 -10.86
CA PHE A 154 2.85 8.31 -10.91
C PHE A 154 3.30 9.42 -11.87
N VAL A 155 2.76 9.39 -13.07
CA VAL A 155 3.10 10.29 -14.19
C VAL A 155 4.58 10.17 -14.54
N ASP A 156 5.41 11.11 -14.13
CA ASP A 156 6.86 11.22 -14.30
C ASP A 156 7.68 10.64 -13.15
N ASN A 157 7.08 10.48 -12.00
CA ASN A 157 7.74 9.95 -10.81
C ASN A 157 7.70 8.42 -10.78
N VAL A 158 8.87 7.81 -10.79
CA VAL A 158 9.05 6.35 -10.71
C VAL A 158 9.73 5.99 -9.40
N ILE A 159 9.26 4.93 -8.75
CA ILE A 159 9.92 4.31 -7.59
C ILE A 159 10.04 2.82 -7.84
N ILE A 160 11.25 2.30 -7.73
CA ILE A 160 11.53 0.88 -7.77
C ILE A 160 12.20 0.48 -6.46
N ARG A 161 11.72 -0.58 -5.82
CA ARG A 161 12.28 -1.07 -4.56
C ARG A 161 12.81 -2.49 -4.71
N HIS A 162 13.89 -2.78 -4.01
CA HIS A 162 14.50 -4.12 -4.00
C HIS A 162 15.44 -4.27 -2.81
N ALA A 163 15.67 -5.50 -2.37
CA ALA A 163 16.63 -5.80 -1.30
C ALA A 163 18.09 -5.59 -1.75
N ASP A 164 18.36 -5.76 -3.02
CA ASP A 164 19.73 -5.71 -3.58
C ASP A 164 20.03 -4.37 -4.25
N LYS A 165 20.98 -3.61 -3.66
CA LYS A 165 21.39 -2.30 -4.16
C LYS A 165 22.09 -2.40 -5.52
N THR A 166 22.89 -3.45 -5.76
CA THR A 166 23.62 -3.65 -7.02
C THR A 166 22.65 -3.94 -8.16
N PHE A 167 21.62 -4.77 -7.91
CA PHE A 167 20.55 -5.00 -8.86
C PHE A 167 19.83 -3.69 -9.22
N LEU A 168 19.46 -2.88 -8.23
CA LEU A 168 18.86 -1.57 -8.48
C LEU A 168 19.76 -0.63 -9.29
N GLY A 169 21.09 -0.75 -9.16
CA GLY A 169 22.04 0.00 -10.00
C GLY A 169 21.94 -0.36 -11.47
N ILE A 170 21.79 -1.65 -11.77
CA ILE A 170 21.57 -2.14 -13.13
C ILE A 170 20.20 -1.69 -13.64
N VAL A 171 19.13 -1.83 -12.83
CA VAL A 171 17.79 -1.33 -13.16
C VAL A 171 17.82 0.15 -13.50
N LYS A 172 18.55 0.96 -12.72
CA LYS A 172 18.72 2.41 -12.99
C LYS A 172 19.30 2.64 -14.39
N THR A 173 20.37 1.92 -14.71
CA THR A 173 21.04 2.09 -16.01
C THR A 173 20.12 1.69 -17.16
N LEU A 174 19.46 0.52 -17.07
CA LEU A 174 18.51 0.03 -18.07
C LEU A 174 17.33 0.99 -18.24
N ALA A 175 16.79 1.50 -17.15
CA ALA A 175 15.67 2.44 -17.16
C ALA A 175 16.05 3.75 -17.87
N ILE A 176 17.19 4.34 -17.52
CA ILE A 176 17.67 5.60 -18.13
C ILE A 176 17.92 5.38 -19.63
N MET A 177 18.60 4.32 -20.01
CA MET A 177 18.86 4.01 -21.44
C MET A 177 17.56 3.82 -22.21
N THR A 178 16.60 3.08 -21.63
CA THR A 178 15.31 2.83 -22.27
C THR A 178 14.48 4.10 -22.41
N LEU A 179 14.42 4.93 -21.34
CA LEU A 179 13.70 6.21 -21.35
C LEU A 179 14.28 7.17 -22.38
N ALA A 180 15.61 7.29 -22.44
CA ALA A 180 16.27 8.17 -23.40
C ALA A 180 16.08 7.71 -24.85
N ARG A 181 16.32 6.42 -25.13
CA ARG A 181 16.30 5.88 -26.50
C ARG A 181 14.90 5.75 -27.08
N ASP A 182 13.96 5.20 -26.30
CA ASP A 182 12.68 4.73 -26.81
C ASP A 182 11.52 5.69 -26.52
N TYR A 183 11.73 6.63 -25.58
CA TYR A 183 10.69 7.58 -25.15
C TYR A 183 11.16 9.04 -25.17
N HIS A 184 12.40 9.32 -25.55
CA HIS A 184 12.99 10.66 -25.56
C HIS A 184 12.85 11.42 -24.22
N VAL A 185 12.86 10.66 -23.11
CA VAL A 185 12.71 11.19 -21.76
C VAL A 185 14.07 11.28 -21.08
N ILE A 186 14.41 12.48 -20.64
CA ILE A 186 15.61 12.76 -19.85
C ILE A 186 15.26 12.58 -18.37
N VAL A 187 16.05 11.81 -17.64
CA VAL A 187 15.91 11.61 -16.19
C VAL A 187 16.83 12.54 -15.44
N ASN A 188 16.34 13.20 -14.40
CA ASN A 188 17.15 14.00 -13.50
C ASN A 188 18.26 13.13 -12.87
N THR A 189 19.50 13.63 -12.85
CA THR A 189 20.69 12.87 -12.43
C THR A 189 20.85 12.75 -10.91
N ASP A 190 20.17 13.59 -10.15
CA ASP A 190 20.34 13.72 -8.69
C ASP A 190 19.75 12.55 -7.87
N TYR A 191 19.15 11.57 -8.54
CA TYR A 191 18.51 10.46 -7.85
C TYR A 191 19.48 9.30 -7.61
N ASN A 192 19.73 9.05 -6.33
CA ASN A 192 20.54 7.95 -5.85
C ASN A 192 19.69 6.87 -5.18
N ILE A 193 20.16 5.63 -5.24
CA ILE A 193 19.59 4.51 -4.51
C ILE A 193 19.79 4.76 -3.01
N ARG A 194 18.69 4.71 -2.25
CA ARG A 194 18.66 5.00 -0.80
C ARG A 194 17.99 3.86 -0.04
N PRO A 195 18.33 3.68 1.24
CA PRO A 195 17.59 2.77 2.11
C PRO A 195 16.16 3.27 2.35
N THR A 196 15.18 2.37 2.39
CA THR A 196 13.76 2.73 2.58
C THR A 196 13.47 3.35 3.95
N TRP A 197 14.25 2.99 4.97
CA TRP A 197 14.12 3.56 6.32
C TRP A 197 14.41 5.07 6.37
N THR A 198 15.13 5.62 5.38
CA THR A 198 15.36 7.09 5.27
C THR A 198 14.11 7.86 4.84
N GLY A 199 13.05 7.14 4.48
CA GLY A 199 11.78 7.67 3.98
C GLY A 199 11.76 7.89 2.48
N ILE A 200 10.75 7.31 1.83
CA ILE A 200 10.53 7.42 0.39
C ILE A 200 9.79 8.73 0.10
N ARG A 201 10.41 9.62 -0.66
CA ARG A 201 9.84 10.91 -1.03
C ARG A 201 9.14 10.81 -2.38
N ILE A 202 7.84 10.98 -2.40
CA ILE A 202 7.04 11.00 -3.62
C ILE A 202 5.81 11.89 -3.47
N VAL A 203 5.46 12.62 -4.53
CA VAL A 203 4.25 13.45 -4.63
C VAL A 203 4.03 14.31 -3.38
N GLY A 204 5.13 14.88 -2.84
CA GLY A 204 5.10 15.79 -1.70
C GLY A 204 4.87 15.17 -0.33
N TYR A 205 4.95 13.86 -0.22
CA TYR A 205 4.95 13.11 1.04
C TYR A 205 6.29 12.40 1.26
N VAL A 206 6.49 11.95 2.51
CA VAL A 206 7.59 11.06 2.90
C VAL A 206 6.99 9.83 3.55
N PHE A 207 7.20 8.68 2.94
CA PHE A 207 6.70 7.39 3.41
C PHE A 207 7.77 6.66 4.19
N TYR A 208 7.42 6.25 5.39
CA TYR A 208 8.18 5.33 6.22
C TYR A 208 7.42 4.02 6.37
N HIS A 209 8.03 3.00 6.98
CA HIS A 209 7.37 1.71 7.21
C HIS A 209 6.22 1.77 8.22
N ASP A 210 6.21 2.79 9.08
CA ASP A 210 5.24 2.96 10.17
C ASP A 210 4.36 4.22 10.04
N ARG A 211 4.75 5.17 9.20
CA ARG A 211 4.08 6.48 9.10
C ARG A 211 4.27 7.17 7.76
N ILE A 212 3.39 8.11 7.49
CA ILE A 212 3.48 9.01 6.33
C ILE A 212 3.58 10.44 6.84
N LEU A 213 4.57 11.19 6.38
CA LEU A 213 4.74 12.60 6.73
C LEU A 213 4.53 13.49 5.49
N LEU A 214 4.20 14.75 5.72
CA LEU A 214 4.28 15.77 4.68
C LEU A 214 5.73 16.06 4.34
N GLY A 215 6.02 16.22 3.06
CA GLY A 215 7.30 16.74 2.60
C GLY A 215 7.56 18.14 3.17
N LYS A 216 8.84 18.45 3.44
CA LYS A 216 9.26 19.69 4.10
C LYS A 216 8.66 20.95 3.46
N ARG A 217 8.69 21.05 2.13
CA ARG A 217 8.14 22.20 1.38
C ARG A 217 6.63 22.38 1.64
N ASN A 218 5.85 21.31 1.52
CA ASN A 218 4.41 21.35 1.71
C ASN A 218 4.02 21.65 3.16
N LYS A 219 4.79 21.11 4.13
CA LYS A 219 4.63 21.42 5.54
C LYS A 219 4.87 22.91 5.81
N GLN A 220 5.98 23.47 5.31
CA GLN A 220 6.33 24.87 5.50
C GLN A 220 5.34 25.81 4.81
N ASP A 221 4.87 25.45 3.62
CA ASP A 221 3.87 26.23 2.87
C ASP A 221 2.54 26.29 3.64
N LEU A 222 2.06 25.14 4.12
CA LEU A 222 0.87 25.08 4.96
C LEU A 222 0.99 25.98 6.22
N CYS A 223 2.10 25.85 6.96
CA CYS A 223 2.33 26.64 8.16
C CYS A 223 2.34 28.14 7.85
N ARG A 224 3.07 28.57 6.82
CA ARG A 224 3.15 29.98 6.42
C ARG A 224 1.78 30.59 6.10
N HIS A 225 0.98 29.87 5.30
CA HIS A 225 -0.34 30.36 4.92
C HIS A 225 -1.31 30.42 6.11
N VAL A 226 -1.31 29.43 6.97
CA VAL A 226 -2.15 29.45 8.18
C VAL A 226 -1.74 30.58 9.11
N HIS A 227 -0.44 30.76 9.40
CA HIS A 227 0.04 31.86 10.22
C HIS A 227 -0.26 33.24 9.64
N ALA A 228 -0.18 33.39 8.31
CA ALA A 228 -0.54 34.64 7.66
C ALA A 228 -2.02 35.00 7.83
N LEU A 229 -2.91 34.01 7.85
CA LEU A 229 -4.33 34.22 8.10
C LEU A 229 -4.63 34.54 9.58
N TRP A 230 -3.96 33.83 10.51
CA TRP A 230 -4.03 34.19 11.94
C TRP A 230 -3.63 35.65 12.21
N LYS A 231 -2.52 36.11 11.60
CA LYS A 231 -2.09 37.51 11.72
C LYS A 231 -3.09 38.53 11.15
N ARG A 232 -3.95 38.12 10.22
CA ARG A 232 -5.02 38.94 9.64
C ARG A 232 -6.31 38.89 10.47
N GLY A 233 -6.34 38.19 11.60
CA GLY A 233 -7.49 38.12 12.50
C GLY A 233 -8.58 37.13 12.08
N PHE A 234 -8.33 36.26 11.11
CA PHE A 234 -9.30 35.21 10.73
C PHE A 234 -9.44 34.19 11.85
N ASN A 235 -10.65 33.70 12.08
CA ASN A 235 -10.88 32.62 13.03
C ASN A 235 -10.56 31.25 12.42
N GLU A 236 -10.53 30.21 13.26
CA GLU A 236 -10.14 28.84 12.85
C GLU A 236 -11.02 28.26 11.75
N GLU A 237 -12.33 28.49 11.78
CA GLU A 237 -13.26 28.00 10.77
C GLU A 237 -13.05 28.69 9.40
N GLU A 238 -12.85 29.99 9.40
CA GLU A 238 -12.54 30.75 8.19
C GLU A 238 -11.21 30.29 7.58
N ILE A 239 -10.19 30.07 8.41
CA ILE A 239 -8.90 29.51 7.96
C ILE A 239 -9.10 28.12 7.37
N ARG A 240 -9.89 27.27 8.00
CA ARG A 240 -10.22 25.93 7.50
C ARG A 240 -10.81 25.98 6.08
N VAL A 241 -11.76 26.85 5.85
CA VAL A 241 -12.41 27.01 4.55
C VAL A 241 -11.42 27.56 3.51
N ARG A 242 -10.69 28.64 3.85
CA ARG A 242 -9.71 29.27 2.93
C ARG A 242 -8.54 28.36 2.57
N GLN A 243 -8.14 27.48 3.46
CA GLN A 243 -7.04 26.52 3.27
C GLN A 243 -7.51 25.08 3.00
N ALA A 244 -8.78 24.89 2.62
CA ALA A 244 -9.38 23.56 2.42
C ALA A 244 -8.57 22.64 1.48
N SER A 245 -8.01 23.21 0.40
CA SER A 245 -7.17 22.44 -0.53
C SER A 245 -5.88 21.93 0.13
N ARG A 246 -5.17 22.78 0.90
CA ARG A 246 -3.94 22.41 1.62
C ARG A 246 -4.23 21.40 2.74
N PHE A 247 -5.31 21.60 3.47
CA PHE A 247 -5.76 20.65 4.48
C PHE A 247 -6.20 19.32 3.84
N GLY A 248 -6.88 19.41 2.69
CA GLY A 248 -7.25 18.23 1.89
C GLY A 248 -6.05 17.41 1.45
N TYR A 249 -4.92 18.04 1.20
CA TYR A 249 -3.65 17.40 0.92
C TYR A 249 -3.02 16.84 2.22
N ALA A 250 -2.91 17.65 3.25
CA ALA A 250 -2.26 17.30 4.51
C ALA A 250 -2.92 16.13 5.26
N LYS A 251 -4.24 15.92 5.10
CA LYS A 251 -4.98 14.84 5.77
C LYS A 251 -4.56 13.41 5.40
N HIS A 252 -3.81 13.22 4.31
CA HIS A 252 -3.29 11.93 3.91
C HIS A 252 -1.99 11.53 4.64
N ALA A 253 -1.49 12.39 5.53
CA ALA A 253 -0.29 12.15 6.31
C ALA A 253 -0.58 12.21 7.83
N ASN A 254 0.37 11.81 8.64
CA ASN A 254 0.31 11.88 10.09
C ASN A 254 0.52 13.33 10.55
N THR A 255 -0.53 14.15 10.48
CA THR A 255 -0.47 15.61 10.66
C THR A 255 -1.16 16.12 11.92
N ILE A 256 -1.57 15.25 12.84
CA ILE A 256 -2.27 15.64 14.07
C ILE A 256 -1.47 16.69 14.88
N HIS A 257 -0.20 16.38 15.16
CA HIS A 257 0.66 17.32 15.89
C HIS A 257 0.90 18.63 15.11
N LEU A 258 1.02 18.54 13.80
CA LEU A 258 1.17 19.74 12.96
C LEU A 258 -0.05 20.64 13.06
N PHE A 259 -1.25 20.09 12.96
CA PHE A 259 -2.47 20.88 13.05
C PHE A 259 -2.64 21.53 14.44
N LYS A 260 -2.31 20.80 15.50
CA LYS A 260 -2.28 21.37 16.84
C LYS A 260 -1.28 22.51 16.95
N SER A 261 -0.06 22.34 16.42
CA SER A 261 1.00 23.36 16.50
C SER A 261 0.71 24.65 15.70
N ILE A 262 -0.18 24.59 14.71
CA ILE A 262 -0.62 25.77 13.94
C ILE A 262 -1.97 26.32 14.37
N GLY A 263 -2.50 25.90 15.54
CA GLY A 263 -3.74 26.42 16.12
C GLY A 263 -5.02 25.91 15.48
N MET A 264 -4.99 24.75 14.78
CA MET A 264 -6.15 24.17 14.08
C MET A 264 -6.79 23.00 14.86
N GLU A 265 -6.78 23.05 16.18
CA GLU A 265 -7.17 21.94 17.03
C GLU A 265 -8.68 21.66 17.00
N LYS A 266 -9.53 22.69 17.03
CA LYS A 266 -11.00 22.55 16.98
C LYS A 266 -11.49 22.01 15.62
N SER A 267 -10.78 22.38 14.55
CA SER A 267 -11.08 21.91 13.20
C SER A 267 -10.47 20.56 12.85
N LEU A 268 -9.61 20.01 13.72
CA LEU A 268 -8.86 18.78 13.47
C LEU A 268 -9.77 17.61 13.06
N GLY A 269 -10.85 17.42 13.76
CA GLY A 269 -11.86 16.42 13.45
C GLY A 269 -12.43 16.57 12.04
N LYS A 270 -12.82 17.78 11.64
CA LYS A 270 -13.38 18.09 10.32
C LYS A 270 -12.36 17.90 9.19
N ILE A 271 -11.07 18.20 9.44
CA ILE A 271 -9.99 18.09 8.46
C ILE A 271 -9.58 16.62 8.22
N ILE A 272 -9.39 15.85 9.29
CA ILE A 272 -8.79 14.50 9.21
C ILE A 272 -9.82 13.45 8.77
N LYS A 273 -11.09 13.65 9.07
CA LYS A 273 -12.13 12.63 8.99
C LYS A 273 -12.38 12.00 7.63
N SER A 274 -12.21 12.71 6.54
CA SER A 274 -12.76 12.24 5.28
C SER A 274 -11.89 11.23 4.49
N HIS A 275 -10.59 11.08 4.79
CA HIS A 275 -9.70 10.18 4.00
C HIS A 275 -8.37 9.87 4.71
N ARG A 276 -8.40 9.63 6.02
CA ARG A 276 -7.21 9.16 6.72
C ARG A 276 -6.75 7.85 6.07
N ILE A 277 -5.51 7.81 5.61
CA ILE A 277 -4.85 6.53 5.37
C ILE A 277 -4.67 5.94 6.78
N LYS A 278 -5.50 4.98 7.13
CA LYS A 278 -5.35 4.26 8.39
C LYS A 278 -4.08 3.42 8.31
N PRO A 279 -3.27 3.37 9.37
CA PRO A 279 -2.24 2.35 9.44
C PRO A 279 -2.90 0.98 9.29
N PRO A 280 -2.20 -0.04 8.81
CA PRO A 280 -2.69 -1.41 8.84
C PRO A 280 -3.15 -1.74 10.25
N PHE A 281 -4.18 -2.54 10.35
CA PHE A 281 -4.59 -3.08 11.62
C PHE A 281 -3.46 -4.00 12.14
N ASP A 282 -2.86 -3.63 13.27
CA ASP A 282 -1.76 -4.35 13.90
C ASP A 282 -2.21 -5.36 14.96
N GLY A 283 -3.56 -5.57 15.05
CA GLY A 283 -4.16 -6.45 16.02
C GLY A 283 -4.38 -5.80 17.36
N MET A 284 -4.48 -6.64 18.39
CA MET A 284 -4.89 -6.26 19.73
C MET A 284 -3.76 -6.10 20.73
N LEU A 285 -2.49 -6.24 20.29
CA LEU A 285 -1.34 -6.23 21.18
C LEU A 285 -0.89 -4.84 21.60
N GLY A 286 -1.28 -3.80 20.85
CA GLY A 286 -0.91 -2.42 21.08
C GLY A 286 -1.88 -1.60 21.95
N SER A 287 -1.79 -0.29 21.84
CA SER A 287 -2.64 0.69 22.54
C SER A 287 -4.14 0.58 22.21
N GLN A 288 -4.49 -0.06 21.12
CA GLN A 288 -5.87 -0.27 20.68
C GLN A 288 -6.68 -1.16 21.62
N LYS A 289 -6.03 -1.97 22.46
CA LYS A 289 -6.69 -2.77 23.52
C LYS A 289 -7.58 -1.94 24.44
N ARG A 290 -7.29 -0.66 24.60
CA ARG A 290 -8.03 0.21 25.52
C ARG A 290 -9.35 0.72 24.94
N SER A 291 -9.56 0.67 23.62
CA SER A 291 -10.79 1.07 22.95
C SER A 291 -11.77 -0.11 22.74
N PHE A 292 -11.53 -1.20 23.43
CA PHE A 292 -12.27 -2.43 23.30
C PHE A 292 -13.66 -2.27 23.88
N THR A 293 -14.67 -2.16 23.07
CA THR A 293 -16.06 -2.25 23.47
C THR A 293 -16.41 -3.73 23.71
N GLY A 294 -17.29 -4.04 24.63
CA GLY A 294 -17.62 -5.37 25.12
C GLY A 294 -17.93 -6.50 24.11
N ILE A 295 -17.81 -6.23 22.82
CA ILE A 295 -18.02 -7.19 21.71
C ILE A 295 -17.06 -8.38 21.76
N CYS A 296 -15.85 -8.17 22.31
CA CYS A 296 -14.94 -9.26 22.62
C CYS A 296 -15.55 -10.33 23.53
N LYS A 297 -16.41 -9.93 24.42
CA LYS A 297 -17.13 -10.88 25.29
C LYS A 297 -18.05 -11.79 24.49
N MET A 298 -18.60 -11.34 23.37
CA MET A 298 -19.55 -12.09 22.55
C MET A 298 -18.89 -13.20 21.74
N LEU A 299 -17.73 -12.96 21.15
CA LEU A 299 -16.97 -14.03 20.49
C LEU A 299 -16.31 -15.00 21.49
N ARG A 300 -16.08 -14.59 22.75
CA ARG A 300 -15.60 -15.46 23.83
C ARG A 300 -16.72 -16.26 24.53
N ASN A 301 -17.91 -15.71 24.64
CA ASN A 301 -19.03 -16.35 25.31
C ASN A 301 -19.79 -17.33 24.40
N VAL A 302 -19.07 -18.24 23.80
CA VAL A 302 -19.66 -19.35 23.06
C VAL A 302 -20.54 -20.23 23.96
N ASN A 303 -20.37 -20.15 25.28
CA ASN A 303 -21.07 -20.99 26.27
C ASN A 303 -22.10 -20.26 27.15
N GLY A 304 -22.35 -18.97 26.93
CA GLY A 304 -23.28 -18.20 27.77
C GLY A 304 -24.39 -17.57 26.93
N GLY A 305 -25.61 -18.08 27.08
CA GLY A 305 -26.82 -17.71 26.36
C GLY A 305 -27.23 -16.23 26.39
N GLY A 306 -26.45 -15.37 25.77
CA GLY A 306 -26.78 -13.99 25.48
C GLY A 306 -26.94 -13.79 23.97
N GLU A 307 -27.88 -12.95 23.56
CA GLU A 307 -27.99 -12.51 22.14
C GLU A 307 -26.67 -11.94 21.65
N SER A 308 -26.16 -12.49 20.56
CA SER A 308 -24.95 -12.00 19.92
C SER A 308 -25.28 -10.83 19.00
N ASP A 309 -24.59 -9.72 19.17
CA ASP A 309 -24.67 -8.58 18.25
C ASP A 309 -23.85 -8.77 16.96
N THR A 310 -23.09 -9.86 16.81
CA THR A 310 -22.08 -9.98 15.77
C THR A 310 -22.27 -11.20 14.88
N TRP A 311 -22.64 -12.36 15.43
CA TRP A 311 -22.87 -13.56 14.63
C TRP A 311 -24.28 -13.58 14.01
N ASP A 312 -24.40 -14.28 12.90
CA ASP A 312 -25.62 -14.36 12.08
C ASP A 312 -26.12 -13.00 11.58
N LYS A 313 -25.25 -11.97 11.64
CA LYS A 313 -25.51 -10.63 11.08
C LYS A 313 -24.44 -10.28 10.08
N LYS A 314 -24.86 -9.62 8.98
CA LYS A 314 -23.93 -9.13 7.96
C LYS A 314 -23.10 -7.99 8.54
N ILE A 315 -21.79 -8.14 8.53
CA ILE A 315 -20.82 -7.14 8.96
C ILE A 315 -19.93 -6.73 7.80
N TRP A 316 -19.35 -5.54 7.88
CA TRP A 316 -18.35 -5.06 6.95
C TRP A 316 -16.97 -5.28 7.55
N LEU A 317 -16.27 -6.34 7.13
CA LEU A 317 -14.94 -6.67 7.60
C LEU A 317 -13.92 -5.73 6.96
N GLU A 318 -13.24 -4.91 7.77
CA GLU A 318 -12.28 -3.90 7.32
C GLU A 318 -10.87 -4.48 7.19
N ASP A 319 -10.46 -5.28 8.17
CA ASP A 319 -9.11 -5.87 8.22
C ASP A 319 -9.04 -6.94 9.33
N TYR A 320 -8.04 -7.81 9.27
CA TYR A 320 -7.75 -8.80 10.31
C TYR A 320 -6.25 -8.98 10.50
N VAL A 321 -5.88 -9.56 11.64
CA VAL A 321 -4.51 -10.01 11.91
C VAL A 321 -4.54 -11.26 12.78
N ILE A 322 -3.57 -12.15 12.58
CA ILE A 322 -3.37 -13.34 13.38
C ILE A 322 -2.11 -13.14 14.22
N GLU A 323 -2.26 -13.24 15.53
CA GLU A 323 -1.23 -12.96 16.51
C GLU A 323 -1.04 -14.12 17.49
N ASP A 324 0.08 -14.09 18.21
CA ASP A 324 0.33 -15.00 19.32
C ASP A 324 -0.41 -14.54 20.59
N SER A 325 -1.15 -15.45 21.22
CA SER A 325 -1.82 -15.17 22.48
C SER A 325 -0.80 -14.96 23.60
N LYS A 326 -1.00 -13.91 24.39
CA LYS A 326 -0.22 -13.69 25.61
C LYS A 326 -0.69 -14.50 26.81
N ILE A 327 -1.89 -15.05 26.73
CA ILE A 327 -2.60 -15.65 27.85
C ILE A 327 -2.70 -17.17 27.69
N GLU A 328 -2.90 -17.64 26.48
CA GLU A 328 -3.12 -19.05 26.17
C GLU A 328 -1.89 -19.66 25.47
N LYS A 329 -1.50 -20.84 25.88
CA LYS A 329 -0.42 -21.63 25.30
C LYS A 329 -0.98 -22.95 24.80
N THR A 330 -0.47 -23.44 23.70
CA THR A 330 -0.77 -24.77 23.14
C THR A 330 0.48 -25.61 23.17
N THR A 331 0.32 -26.88 23.50
CA THR A 331 1.40 -27.87 23.38
C THR A 331 1.34 -28.49 21.98
N VAL A 332 2.43 -28.34 21.23
CA VAL A 332 2.57 -28.91 19.87
C VAL A 332 3.69 -29.94 19.91
N GLN A 333 3.43 -31.12 19.38
CA GLN A 333 4.44 -32.14 19.22
C GLN A 333 5.32 -31.80 18.01
N VAL A 334 6.62 -31.63 18.24
CA VAL A 334 7.60 -31.29 17.21
C VAL A 334 8.60 -32.45 17.12
N ASN A 335 8.82 -32.93 15.91
CA ASN A 335 9.83 -33.93 15.62
C ASN A 335 11.19 -33.25 15.44
N ILE A 336 12.12 -33.52 16.36
CA ILE A 336 13.47 -32.97 16.34
C ILE A 336 14.46 -34.11 16.05
N PRO A 337 15.36 -33.97 15.05
CA PRO A 337 16.41 -34.97 14.84
C PRO A 337 17.40 -34.91 16.02
N ASP A 338 17.70 -36.09 16.57
CA ASP A 338 18.71 -36.29 17.60
C ASP A 338 20.13 -36.34 16.98
N SER A 339 21.16 -36.16 17.80
CA SER A 339 22.57 -36.21 17.38
C SER A 339 22.98 -37.48 16.62
N ASN A 340 22.18 -38.54 16.68
CA ASN A 340 22.37 -39.81 15.98
C ASN A 340 21.48 -39.96 14.75
N GLY A 341 20.78 -38.89 14.30
CA GLY A 341 19.91 -38.94 13.13
C GLY A 341 18.53 -39.57 13.36
N SER A 342 18.22 -39.98 14.62
CA SER A 342 16.90 -40.50 14.98
C SER A 342 15.95 -39.35 15.30
N ILE A 343 14.67 -39.48 14.92
CA ILE A 343 13.64 -38.46 15.15
C ILE A 343 13.04 -38.68 16.53
N LYS A 344 13.18 -37.68 17.41
CA LYS A 344 12.54 -37.67 18.73
C LYS A 344 11.40 -36.68 18.73
N THR A 345 10.22 -37.10 19.15
CA THR A 345 9.06 -36.24 19.34
C THR A 345 9.14 -35.57 20.70
N VAL A 346 9.15 -34.25 20.70
CA VAL A 346 9.21 -33.40 21.92
C VAL A 346 8.01 -32.49 21.96
N ASP A 347 7.38 -32.39 23.13
CA ASP A 347 6.30 -31.45 23.38
C ASP A 347 6.86 -30.04 23.52
N ARG A 348 6.52 -29.16 22.58
CA ARG A 348 6.87 -27.74 22.58
C ARG A 348 5.66 -26.90 22.95
N VAL A 349 5.77 -26.13 24.01
CA VAL A 349 4.72 -25.17 24.39
C VAL A 349 4.89 -23.90 23.56
N THR A 350 3.89 -23.63 22.72
CA THR A 350 3.85 -22.41 21.89
C THR A 350 2.66 -21.54 22.29
N PRO A 351 2.73 -20.22 22.08
CA PRO A 351 1.54 -19.37 22.24
C PRO A 351 0.40 -19.85 21.34
N ALA A 352 -0.81 -19.85 21.86
CA ALA A 352 -2.00 -20.09 21.03
C ALA A 352 -2.17 -18.93 20.03
N LYS A 353 -2.70 -19.22 18.85
CA LYS A 353 -3.01 -18.16 17.87
C LYS A 353 -4.35 -17.50 18.20
N VAL A 354 -4.43 -16.21 17.95
CA VAL A 354 -5.62 -15.40 18.12
C VAL A 354 -5.85 -14.61 16.83
N LEU A 355 -7.08 -14.71 16.31
CA LEU A 355 -7.53 -13.86 15.19
C LEU A 355 -8.15 -12.61 15.79
N ALA A 356 -7.63 -11.45 15.42
CA ALA A 356 -8.20 -10.15 15.71
C ALA A 356 -8.79 -9.57 14.42
N ILE A 357 -10.02 -9.08 14.48
CA ILE A 357 -10.76 -8.47 13.36
C ILE A 357 -11.17 -7.05 13.70
N ARG A 358 -11.18 -6.20 12.67
CA ARG A 358 -11.75 -4.85 12.70
C ARG A 358 -12.90 -4.79 11.71
N TYR A 359 -14.05 -4.34 12.15
CA TYR A 359 -15.26 -4.34 11.33
C TYR A 359 -16.21 -3.20 11.68
N LYS A 360 -17.21 -2.98 10.80
CA LYS A 360 -18.35 -2.09 11.01
C LYS A 360 -19.63 -2.91 11.01
N LYS A 361 -20.62 -2.52 11.82
CA LYS A 361 -21.96 -3.10 11.77
C LYS A 361 -22.75 -2.49 10.63
N ILE A 362 -23.31 -3.33 9.77
CA ILE A 362 -24.23 -2.93 8.72
C ILE A 362 -25.63 -2.82 9.34
N ILE A 363 -26.22 -1.63 9.28
CA ILE A 363 -27.60 -1.38 9.76
C ILE A 363 -28.62 -1.47 8.65
N LYS A 364 -28.21 -1.22 7.40
CA LYS A 364 -29.09 -1.29 6.22
C LYS A 364 -28.28 -1.66 4.99
N THR A 365 -28.85 -2.55 4.19
CA THR A 365 -28.38 -2.87 2.84
C THR A 365 -29.35 -2.25 1.84
N ILE A 366 -28.84 -1.47 0.89
CA ILE A 366 -29.59 -0.85 -0.20
C ILE A 366 -29.14 -1.55 -1.46
N THR A 367 -30.06 -2.24 -2.09
CA THR A 367 -29.84 -2.97 -3.35
C THR A 367 -30.28 -2.08 -4.49
N HIS A 368 -29.45 -1.92 -5.49
CA HIS A 368 -29.75 -1.23 -6.74
C HIS A 368 -29.51 -2.20 -7.89
N GLU A 369 -30.54 -2.41 -8.70
CA GLU A 369 -30.48 -3.20 -9.92
C GLU A 369 -30.43 -2.23 -11.11
N ASP A 370 -29.44 -2.37 -11.98
CA ASP A 370 -29.30 -1.56 -13.18
C ASP A 370 -30.18 -2.13 -14.32
N GLU A 371 -30.27 -1.39 -15.44
CA GLU A 371 -31.09 -1.78 -16.62
C GLU A 371 -30.57 -3.07 -17.27
N GLU A 372 -29.36 -3.54 -16.94
CA GLU A 372 -28.75 -4.78 -17.45
C GLU A 372 -28.95 -5.97 -16.50
N GLY A 373 -29.66 -5.76 -15.37
CA GLY A 373 -29.90 -6.78 -14.35
C GLY A 373 -28.72 -7.02 -13.38
N ASN A 374 -27.71 -6.16 -13.37
CA ASN A 374 -26.62 -6.26 -12.40
C ASN A 374 -27.06 -5.67 -11.07
N VAL A 375 -26.88 -6.44 -10.00
CA VAL A 375 -27.24 -6.03 -8.65
C VAL A 375 -26.05 -5.46 -7.93
N THR A 376 -26.13 -4.20 -7.49
CA THR A 376 -25.12 -3.55 -6.67
C THR A 376 -25.66 -3.30 -5.27
N GLU A 377 -24.88 -3.65 -4.24
CA GLU A 377 -25.23 -3.41 -2.86
C GLU A 377 -24.48 -2.21 -2.28
N ARG A 378 -25.20 -1.32 -1.60
CA ARG A 378 -24.66 -0.25 -0.77
C ARG A 378 -25.02 -0.51 0.68
N TYR A 379 -24.09 -0.18 1.58
CA TYR A 379 -24.25 -0.44 3.00
C TYR A 379 -24.27 0.86 3.80
N GLU A 380 -25.23 0.98 4.73
CA GLU A 380 -25.25 1.99 5.75
C GLU A 380 -24.74 1.38 7.07
N PHE A 381 -23.85 2.10 7.74
CA PHE A 381 -23.17 1.62 8.94
C PHE A 381 -23.66 2.32 10.19
N GLU A 382 -23.57 1.62 11.32
CA GLU A 382 -23.84 2.21 12.63
C GLU A 382 -22.95 3.42 12.86
N LYS A 383 -23.51 4.51 13.37
CA LYS A 383 -22.77 5.73 13.64
C LYS A 383 -22.12 5.69 15.02
N ALA A 384 -20.88 6.18 15.07
CA ALA A 384 -20.19 6.35 16.35
C ALA A 384 -20.89 7.40 17.22
N LYS A 385 -20.92 7.16 18.53
CA LYS A 385 -21.43 8.12 19.51
C LYS A 385 -20.28 8.94 20.09
N ASP A 386 -20.54 10.20 20.42
CA ASP A 386 -19.61 11.05 21.16
C ASP A 386 -19.64 10.72 22.67
N LYS A 387 -18.92 11.47 23.49
CA LYS A 387 -18.87 11.26 24.94
C LYS A 387 -20.21 11.52 25.63
N ASP A 388 -21.06 12.31 24.99
CA ASP A 388 -22.37 12.72 25.49
C ASP A 388 -23.49 11.80 24.97
N GLY A 389 -23.13 10.74 24.22
CA GLY A 389 -24.07 9.77 23.67
C GLY A 389 -24.75 10.15 22.37
N ASN A 390 -24.45 11.34 21.80
CA ASN A 390 -25.04 11.82 20.55
C ASN A 390 -24.38 11.12 19.37
N GLN A 391 -25.16 10.82 18.33
CA GLN A 391 -24.63 10.25 17.09
C GLN A 391 -23.72 11.23 16.37
N THR A 392 -22.55 10.75 15.98
CA THR A 392 -21.62 11.50 15.15
C THR A 392 -21.85 11.22 13.66
N MET A 393 -21.22 12.01 12.78
CA MET A 393 -21.27 11.74 11.33
C MET A 393 -20.41 10.51 10.89
N PHE A 394 -19.76 9.82 11.83
CA PHE A 394 -18.81 8.74 11.55
C PHE A 394 -19.39 7.37 11.80
N ASP A 395 -18.92 6.42 11.02
CA ASP A 395 -19.22 5.02 11.25
C ASP A 395 -18.51 4.52 12.49
N ALA A 396 -19.22 3.77 13.32
CA ALA A 396 -18.65 3.08 14.46
C ALA A 396 -17.74 1.94 13.95
N GLU A 397 -16.53 1.86 14.50
CA GLU A 397 -15.60 0.75 14.25
C GLU A 397 -15.50 -0.13 15.48
N TYR A 398 -15.56 -1.41 15.22
CA TYR A 398 -15.54 -2.43 16.26
C TYR A 398 -14.34 -3.33 16.09
N TYR A 399 -13.81 -3.81 17.21
CA TYR A 399 -12.72 -4.77 17.26
C TYR A 399 -13.19 -6.00 18.00
N SER A 400 -12.83 -7.16 17.50
CA SER A 400 -13.10 -8.42 18.18
C SER A 400 -11.93 -9.37 17.98
N PHE A 401 -11.78 -10.32 18.87
CA PHE A 401 -10.77 -11.36 18.76
C PHE A 401 -11.31 -12.72 19.18
N THR A 402 -10.78 -13.77 18.60
CA THR A 402 -11.18 -15.14 18.86
C THR A 402 -10.00 -16.10 18.74
N GLY A 403 -9.99 -17.13 19.57
CA GLY A 403 -9.08 -18.29 19.49
C GLY A 403 -9.67 -19.44 18.67
N SER A 404 -10.80 -19.24 17.97
CA SER A 404 -11.44 -20.28 17.15
C SER A 404 -10.49 -20.74 16.05
N LYS A 405 -10.07 -22.01 16.11
CA LYS A 405 -9.21 -22.62 15.09
C LYS A 405 -9.83 -22.51 13.69
N ILE A 406 -11.13 -22.72 13.57
CA ILE A 406 -11.85 -22.70 12.29
C ILE A 406 -11.80 -21.29 11.65
N LEU A 407 -12.09 -20.24 12.44
CA LEU A 407 -12.01 -18.86 11.92
C LEU A 407 -10.58 -18.44 11.61
N ILE A 408 -9.60 -18.92 12.37
CA ILE A 408 -8.18 -18.68 12.11
C ILE A 408 -7.76 -19.38 10.80
N ASP A 409 -8.15 -20.63 10.60
CA ASP A 409 -7.82 -21.40 9.39
C ASP A 409 -8.49 -20.79 8.17
N GLN A 410 -9.73 -20.32 8.26
CA GLN A 410 -10.38 -19.59 7.17
C GLN A 410 -9.66 -18.28 6.85
N ALA A 411 -9.24 -17.51 7.85
CA ALA A 411 -8.50 -16.29 7.66
C ALA A 411 -7.11 -16.50 7.04
N ILE A 412 -6.54 -17.72 7.19
CA ILE A 412 -5.26 -18.07 6.56
C ILE A 412 -5.46 -18.52 5.12
N ASN A 413 -6.50 -19.35 4.87
CA ASN A 413 -6.60 -20.16 3.66
C ASN A 413 -7.68 -19.66 2.68
N ASP A 414 -8.76 -19.05 3.17
CA ASP A 414 -9.95 -18.83 2.37
C ASP A 414 -10.05 -17.38 1.83
N PHE A 415 -9.41 -16.40 2.48
CA PHE A 415 -9.40 -15.02 1.99
C PHE A 415 -8.13 -14.27 2.36
N SER A 416 -7.72 -13.37 1.47
CA SER A 416 -6.56 -12.53 1.66
C SER A 416 -6.95 -11.12 2.17
N ARG A 417 -5.97 -10.38 2.69
CA ARG A 417 -6.17 -8.96 3.02
C ARG A 417 -6.49 -8.10 1.79
N ASP A 418 -6.19 -8.58 0.59
CA ASP A 418 -6.44 -7.84 -0.63
C ASP A 418 -7.92 -7.91 -1.04
N ASP A 419 -8.66 -8.90 -0.54
CA ASP A 419 -10.10 -9.02 -0.69
C ASP A 419 -10.89 -8.10 0.25
N LEU A 420 -10.21 -7.45 1.21
CA LEU A 420 -10.82 -6.56 2.17
C LEU A 420 -10.70 -5.08 1.76
N PRO A 421 -11.67 -4.23 2.14
CA PRO A 421 -12.85 -4.52 2.98
C PRO A 421 -13.98 -5.19 2.20
N ALA A 422 -14.68 -6.14 2.83
CA ALA A 422 -15.76 -6.91 2.23
C ALA A 422 -16.90 -7.19 3.23
N PRO A 423 -18.15 -7.37 2.74
CA PRO A 423 -19.23 -7.86 3.58
C PRO A 423 -19.02 -9.34 3.89
N THR A 424 -19.32 -9.76 5.10
CA THR A 424 -19.28 -11.17 5.53
C THR A 424 -20.25 -11.40 6.68
N VAL A 425 -20.57 -12.66 6.94
CA VAL A 425 -21.37 -13.09 8.09
C VAL A 425 -20.55 -14.10 8.88
N ILE A 426 -20.50 -13.95 10.20
CA ILE A 426 -19.95 -14.98 11.07
C ILE A 426 -21.12 -15.85 11.51
N GLN A 427 -21.31 -16.99 10.86
CA GLN A 427 -22.44 -17.91 11.15
C GLN A 427 -22.07 -18.93 12.21
N GLN A 428 -23.06 -19.23 13.06
CA GLN A 428 -23.00 -20.29 14.05
C GLN A 428 -23.52 -21.60 13.46
N PHE A 429 -22.74 -22.65 13.61
CA PHE A 429 -23.10 -24.01 13.18
C PHE A 429 -23.13 -24.99 14.33
N ALA A 430 -24.03 -25.94 14.26
CA ALA A 430 -24.08 -27.08 15.23
C ALA A 430 -23.21 -28.24 14.72
N GLY A 431 -22.27 -28.68 15.53
CA GLY A 431 -21.42 -29.83 15.25
C GLY A 431 -22.05 -31.18 15.65
N LYS A 432 -21.51 -32.28 15.11
CA LYS A 432 -22.02 -33.65 15.30
C LYS A 432 -22.11 -34.14 16.75
N LYS A 433 -21.53 -33.44 17.72
CA LYS A 433 -21.53 -33.79 19.17
C LYS A 433 -22.18 -32.70 20.03
N GLY A 434 -23.07 -31.85 19.46
CA GLY A 434 -23.70 -30.76 20.20
C GLY A 434 -22.78 -29.56 20.47
N GLN A 435 -21.57 -29.54 19.91
CA GLN A 435 -20.66 -28.40 19.99
C GLN A 435 -21.05 -27.37 18.94
N THR A 436 -20.99 -26.11 19.31
CA THR A 436 -21.17 -24.99 18.36
C THR A 436 -19.83 -24.48 17.86
N PHE A 437 -19.77 -24.18 16.56
CA PHE A 437 -18.61 -23.56 15.94
C PHE A 437 -19.03 -22.43 15.00
N PHE A 438 -18.10 -21.55 14.66
CA PHE A 438 -18.34 -20.37 13.85
C PHE A 438 -17.52 -20.41 12.57
N LYS A 439 -18.11 -19.91 11.48
CA LYS A 439 -17.43 -19.72 10.18
C LYS A 439 -17.77 -18.37 9.59
N PHE A 440 -16.82 -17.81 8.83
CA PHE A 440 -17.11 -16.73 7.87
C PHE A 440 -17.85 -17.31 6.67
N THR A 441 -18.89 -16.58 6.21
CA THR A 441 -19.69 -16.96 5.03
C THR A 441 -19.97 -15.75 4.16
#